data_586483d71ea336a8033855545ae4c3dd
#
_entry.id   586483d71ea336a8033855545ae4c3dd
#
_cell.length_a   1.000
_cell.length_b   1.000
_cell.length_c   1.000
_cell.angle_alpha   90.00
_cell.angle_beta   90.00
_cell.angle_gamma   90.00
#
_symmetry.space_group_name_H-M   'P 1'
#
loop_
_entity.id
_entity.type
_entity.pdbx_description
1 polymer ?
#
loop_
_entity_poly.entity_id
_entity_poly.type
_entity_poly.pdbx_seq_one_letter_code
_entity_poly.pdbx_strand_id
1 'polypeptide(L)'
;MIKHTTKKTGDKGEDYTADYLKKNGYKILSRNYRKSYGEIDIIASKGKTICFVEVKTRHSGTLSQPYEAVDFRKQSKIIKTAAAYLIQNSIESECRFDVSEVFVDKETLKLDRINYIENAFIINL
;
A
#
# COMPACT_ATOMS: atom_id res chain seq x y z
N MET A 1 -10.45 24.97 12.84
CA MET A 1 -10.39 23.69 12.13
C MET A 1 -9.06 23.56 11.41
N ILE A 2 -8.31 22.53 11.73
CA ILE A 2 -7.01 22.28 11.10
C ILE A 2 -7.23 21.50 9.83
N LYS A 3 -6.76 22.01 8.71
CA LYS A 3 -6.76 21.30 7.45
C LYS A 3 -5.37 20.72 7.19
N HIS A 4 -5.31 19.43 6.92
CA HIS A 4 -4.08 18.76 6.54
C HIS A 4 -4.04 18.62 5.02
N THR A 5 -2.85 18.71 4.43
CA THR A 5 -2.66 18.49 3.00
C THR A 5 -2.91 17.01 2.68
N THR A 6 -3.29 16.74 1.43
CA THR A 6 -3.44 15.36 0.95
C THR A 6 -2.14 14.58 1.11
N LYS A 7 -1.00 15.22 0.82
CA LYS A 7 0.31 14.59 0.98
C LYS A 7 0.57 14.20 2.43
N LYS A 8 0.32 15.10 3.39
CA LYS A 8 0.53 14.84 4.82
C LYS A 8 -0.37 13.70 5.31
N THR A 9 -1.63 13.71 4.90
CA THR A 9 -2.58 12.66 5.24
C THR A 9 -2.12 11.31 4.68
N GLY A 10 -1.68 11.29 3.42
CA GLY A 10 -1.16 10.08 2.78
C GLY A 10 0.10 9.55 3.45
N ASP A 11 1.05 10.42 3.77
CA ASP A 11 2.27 10.05 4.49
C ASP A 11 1.96 9.41 5.84
N LYS A 12 0.97 9.95 6.54
CA LYS A 12 0.52 9.41 7.82
C LYS A 12 -0.07 8.01 7.67
N GLY A 13 -0.88 7.80 6.64
CA GLY A 13 -1.43 6.49 6.32
C GLY A 13 -0.35 5.46 6.03
N GLU A 14 0.69 5.84 5.29
CA GLU A 14 1.83 4.96 5.03
C GLU A 14 2.59 4.64 6.31
N ASP A 15 2.79 5.61 7.21
CA ASP A 15 3.44 5.37 8.50
C ASP A 15 2.67 4.36 9.33
N TYR A 16 1.35 4.52 9.43
CA TYR A 16 0.49 3.58 10.16
C TYR A 16 0.53 2.19 9.55
N THR A 17 0.53 2.09 8.23
CA THR A 17 0.62 0.81 7.54
C THR A 17 1.97 0.14 7.79
N ALA A 18 3.06 0.89 7.74
CA ALA A 18 4.39 0.35 8.02
C ALA A 18 4.46 -0.21 9.44
N ASP A 19 3.92 0.51 10.43
CA ASP A 19 3.88 0.05 11.82
C ASP A 19 3.02 -1.21 11.95
N TYR A 20 1.86 -1.24 11.31
CA TYR A 20 0.98 -2.40 11.30
C TYR A 20 1.71 -3.63 10.74
N LEU A 21 2.38 -3.47 9.61
CA LEU A 21 3.10 -4.57 8.98
C LEU A 21 4.21 -5.11 9.87
N LYS A 22 5.01 -4.24 10.47
CA LYS A 22 6.07 -4.64 11.38
C LYS A 22 5.53 -5.43 12.58
N LYS A 23 4.41 -4.98 13.17
CA LYS A 23 3.76 -5.67 14.28
C LYS A 23 3.21 -7.03 13.89
N ASN A 24 2.92 -7.23 12.62
CA ASN A 24 2.40 -8.49 12.09
C ASN A 24 3.47 -9.37 11.44
N GLY A 25 4.74 -9.11 11.73
CA GLY A 25 5.84 -9.97 11.30
C GLY A 25 6.37 -9.70 9.91
N TYR A 26 6.00 -8.58 9.30
CA TYR A 26 6.54 -8.18 7.99
C TYR A 26 7.84 -7.39 8.17
N LYS A 27 8.72 -7.53 7.19
CA LYS A 27 9.91 -6.69 7.08
C LYS A 27 9.67 -5.67 5.97
N ILE A 28 9.87 -4.39 6.26
CA ILE A 28 9.76 -3.32 5.26
C ILE A 28 11.03 -3.31 4.42
N LEU A 29 10.88 -3.49 3.12
CA LEU A 29 12.01 -3.51 2.18
C LEU A 29 12.21 -2.16 1.52
N SER A 30 11.12 -1.45 1.20
CA SER A 30 11.19 -0.16 0.53
C SER A 30 9.89 0.62 0.76
N ARG A 31 9.98 1.94 0.71
CA ARG A 31 8.83 2.83 0.74
C ARG A 31 8.94 3.80 -0.43
N ASN A 32 7.80 4.12 -1.02
CA ASN A 32 7.72 5.07 -2.15
C ASN A 32 8.67 4.69 -3.30
N TYR A 33 8.61 3.43 -3.71
CA TYR A 33 9.41 2.94 -4.82
C TYR A 33 8.81 3.47 -6.13
N ARG A 34 9.57 4.28 -6.84
CA ARG A 34 9.09 5.01 -8.02
C ARG A 34 9.86 4.64 -9.28
N LYS A 35 9.10 4.55 -10.39
CA LYS A 35 9.59 4.54 -11.75
C LYS A 35 8.81 5.59 -12.54
N SER A 36 9.26 5.90 -13.76
CA SER A 36 8.57 6.88 -14.60
C SER A 36 7.12 6.50 -14.91
N TYR A 37 6.80 5.22 -14.85
CA TYR A 37 5.48 4.68 -15.21
C TYR A 37 4.63 4.24 -14.02
N GLY A 38 5.13 4.33 -12.79
CA GLY A 38 4.32 3.94 -11.63
C GLY A 38 5.06 4.02 -10.30
N GLU A 39 4.30 3.82 -9.23
CA GLU A 39 4.77 3.91 -7.86
C GLU A 39 4.15 2.83 -7.01
N ILE A 40 4.91 2.33 -6.04
CA ILE A 40 4.41 1.40 -5.01
C ILE A 40 4.69 2.02 -3.65
N ASP A 41 3.65 2.14 -2.83
CA ASP A 41 3.75 2.84 -1.55
C ASP A 41 4.66 2.12 -0.55
N ILE A 42 4.47 0.80 -0.39
CA ILE A 42 5.30 -0.01 0.50
C ILE A 42 5.59 -1.35 -0.16
N ILE A 43 6.83 -1.78 -0.07
CA ILE A 43 7.24 -3.13 -0.44
C ILE A 43 7.72 -3.80 0.84
N ALA A 44 7.14 -4.95 1.16
CA ALA A 44 7.45 -5.68 2.38
C ALA A 44 7.61 -7.16 2.09
N SER A 45 8.21 -7.88 3.02
CA SER A 45 8.30 -9.33 2.93
C SER A 45 7.73 -9.99 4.18
N LYS A 46 7.08 -11.12 3.98
CA LYS A 46 6.67 -12.00 5.08
C LYS A 46 7.02 -13.44 4.70
N GLY A 47 7.94 -14.04 5.45
CA GLY A 47 8.51 -15.31 5.03
C GLY A 47 9.19 -15.16 3.68
N LYS A 48 8.79 -15.98 2.71
CA LYS A 48 9.32 -15.95 1.34
C LYS A 48 8.46 -15.16 0.37
N THR A 49 7.39 -14.50 0.86
CA THR A 49 6.46 -13.76 0.01
C THR A 49 6.83 -12.28 0.00
N ILE A 50 6.91 -11.69 -1.19
CA ILE A 50 7.08 -10.25 -1.35
C ILE A 50 5.71 -9.63 -1.53
N CYS A 51 5.38 -8.64 -0.71
CA CYS A 51 4.09 -7.96 -0.72
C CYS A 51 4.25 -6.54 -1.24
N PHE A 52 3.51 -6.23 -2.30
CA PHE A 52 3.45 -4.89 -2.86
C PHE A 52 2.17 -4.26 -2.35
N VAL A 53 2.29 -3.21 -1.54
CA VAL A 53 1.19 -2.66 -0.77
C VAL A 53 0.82 -1.28 -1.27
N GLU A 54 -0.43 -1.10 -1.64
CA GLU A 54 -1.00 0.21 -1.91
C GLU A 54 -1.73 0.69 -0.67
N VAL A 55 -1.46 1.94 -0.28
CA VAL A 55 -2.05 2.55 0.91
C VAL A 55 -3.12 3.55 0.48
N LYS A 56 -4.34 3.37 0.99
CA LYS A 56 -5.46 4.29 0.81
C LYS A 56 -5.79 4.90 2.16
N THR A 57 -5.56 6.20 2.30
CA THR A 57 -5.86 6.91 3.54
C THR A 57 -7.20 7.63 3.39
N ARG A 58 -8.09 7.38 4.32
CA ARG A 58 -9.44 7.93 4.32
C ARG A 58 -9.74 8.58 5.66
N HIS A 59 -10.67 9.53 5.69
CA HIS A 59 -11.17 10.09 6.94
C HIS A 59 -12.13 9.10 7.61
N SER A 60 -12.10 9.06 8.94
CA SER A 60 -13.03 8.25 9.73
C SER A 60 -14.48 8.59 9.37
N GLY A 61 -15.33 7.59 9.28
CA GLY A 61 -16.72 7.75 8.86
C GLY A 61 -16.94 7.65 7.36
N THR A 62 -15.88 7.67 6.56
CA THR A 62 -15.98 7.43 5.12
C THR A 62 -16.30 5.96 4.87
N LEU A 63 -17.24 5.70 3.95
CA LEU A 63 -17.52 4.33 3.55
C LEU A 63 -16.34 3.78 2.75
N SER A 64 -15.97 2.54 3.05
CA SER A 64 -14.95 1.81 2.28
C SER A 64 -15.40 1.70 0.83
N GLN A 65 -14.49 2.08 -0.08
CA GLN A 65 -14.68 1.83 -1.50
C GLN A 65 -14.26 0.39 -1.80
N PRO A 66 -14.97 -0.33 -2.67
CA PRO A 66 -14.49 -1.61 -3.11
C PRO A 66 -13.13 -1.44 -3.77
N TYR A 67 -12.15 -2.25 -3.37
CA TYR A 67 -10.80 -2.17 -3.96
C TYR A 67 -10.80 -2.65 -5.43
N GLU A 68 -11.83 -3.35 -5.86
CA GLU A 68 -12.07 -3.67 -7.26
C GLU A 68 -12.22 -2.41 -8.12
N ALA A 69 -12.49 -1.26 -7.47
CA ALA A 69 -12.53 0.02 -8.17
C ALA A 69 -11.15 0.54 -8.55
N VAL A 70 -10.06 -0.12 -8.12
CA VAL A 70 -8.72 0.18 -8.63
C VAL A 70 -8.72 -0.21 -10.11
N ASP A 71 -8.70 0.79 -10.98
CA ASP A 71 -8.90 0.54 -12.39
C ASP A 71 -7.74 -0.30 -12.98
N PHE A 72 -8.02 -0.92 -14.10
CA PHE A 72 -7.10 -1.83 -14.78
C PHE A 72 -5.79 -1.15 -15.18
N ARG A 73 -5.82 0.13 -15.53
CA ARG A 73 -4.61 0.90 -15.88
C ARG A 73 -3.68 1.05 -14.67
N LYS A 74 -4.26 1.34 -13.52
CA LYS A 74 -3.49 1.49 -12.29
C LYS A 74 -2.88 0.15 -11.88
N GLN A 75 -3.65 -0.93 -11.97
CA GLN A 75 -3.15 -2.27 -11.70
C GLN A 75 -1.97 -2.60 -12.63
N SER A 76 -2.10 -2.32 -13.92
CA SER A 76 -1.02 -2.58 -14.89
C SER A 76 0.26 -1.82 -14.55
N LYS A 77 0.14 -0.57 -14.12
CA LYS A 77 1.31 0.23 -13.70
C LYS A 77 1.97 -0.33 -12.45
N ILE A 78 1.18 -0.76 -11.48
CA ILE A 78 1.68 -1.38 -10.25
C ILE A 78 2.42 -2.68 -10.58
N ILE A 79 1.84 -3.53 -11.42
CA ILE A 79 2.45 -4.79 -11.85
C ILE A 79 3.79 -4.54 -12.53
N LYS A 80 3.84 -3.58 -13.43
CA LYS A 80 5.06 -3.24 -14.16
C LYS A 80 6.15 -2.71 -13.21
N THR A 81 5.75 -1.87 -12.26
CA THR A 81 6.67 -1.33 -11.24
C THR A 81 7.18 -2.43 -10.32
N ALA A 82 6.31 -3.36 -9.91
CA ALA A 82 6.68 -4.50 -9.10
C ALA A 82 7.67 -5.42 -9.83
N ALA A 83 7.43 -5.69 -11.12
CA ALA A 83 8.34 -6.49 -11.94
C ALA A 83 9.73 -5.84 -12.01
N ALA A 84 9.79 -4.52 -12.17
CA ALA A 84 11.06 -3.78 -12.18
C ALA A 84 11.81 -3.95 -10.85
N TYR A 85 11.11 -3.88 -9.73
CA TYR A 85 11.71 -4.09 -8.41
C TYR A 85 12.31 -5.49 -8.28
N LEU A 86 11.55 -6.51 -8.66
CA LEU A 86 11.99 -7.90 -8.58
C LEU A 86 13.23 -8.16 -9.45
N ILE A 87 13.23 -7.63 -10.67
CA ILE A 87 14.35 -7.77 -11.58
C ILE A 87 15.59 -7.05 -11.05
N GLN A 88 15.42 -5.80 -10.63
CA GLN A 88 16.51 -4.97 -10.12
C GLN A 88 17.20 -5.59 -8.90
N ASN A 89 16.45 -6.30 -8.06
CA ASN A 89 16.97 -6.89 -6.83
C ASN A 89 17.20 -8.41 -6.96
N SER A 90 17.10 -8.96 -8.16
CA SER A 90 17.30 -10.39 -8.44
C SER A 90 16.48 -11.29 -7.53
N ILE A 91 15.20 -10.93 -7.34
CA ILE A 91 14.29 -11.67 -6.47
C ILE A 91 13.43 -12.62 -7.31
N GLU A 92 13.46 -13.90 -6.95
CA GLU A 92 12.60 -14.94 -7.50
C GLU A 92 11.76 -15.53 -6.38
N SER A 93 10.71 -14.83 -6.01
CA SER A 93 9.84 -15.20 -4.88
C SER A 93 8.39 -15.06 -5.27
N GLU A 94 7.53 -15.71 -4.50
CA GLU A 94 6.09 -15.47 -4.59
C GLU A 94 5.80 -14.02 -4.27
N CYS A 95 4.84 -13.46 -4.97
CA CYS A 95 4.42 -12.07 -4.81
C CYS A 95 2.94 -12.01 -4.49
N ARG A 96 2.61 -10.96 -3.73
CA ARG A 96 1.23 -10.69 -3.38
C ARG A 96 0.99 -9.18 -3.49
N PHE A 97 -0.20 -8.80 -3.95
CA PHE A 97 -0.58 -7.39 -4.06
C PHE A 97 -1.66 -7.11 -3.02
N ASP A 98 -1.33 -6.25 -2.09
CA ASP A 98 -2.18 -5.94 -0.94
C ASP A 98 -2.63 -4.48 -0.98
N VAL A 99 -3.76 -4.21 -0.36
CA VAL A 99 -4.25 -2.83 -0.16
C VAL A 99 -4.44 -2.60 1.33
N SER A 100 -3.91 -1.50 1.81
CA SER A 100 -4.13 -1.06 3.19
C SER A 100 -5.06 0.15 3.18
N GLU A 101 -6.27 -0.01 3.69
CA GLU A 101 -7.19 1.10 3.91
C GLU A 101 -6.99 1.61 5.33
N VAL A 102 -6.51 2.84 5.43
CA VAL A 102 -6.20 3.48 6.72
C VAL A 102 -7.22 4.57 6.98
N PHE A 103 -7.94 4.46 8.08
CA PHE A 103 -8.95 5.44 8.48
C PHE A 103 -8.39 6.29 9.61
N VAL A 104 -8.35 7.60 9.40
CA VAL A 104 -7.78 8.56 10.35
C VAL A 104 -8.79 9.65 10.68
N ASP A 105 -8.64 10.23 11.86
CA ASP A 105 -9.40 11.40 12.26
C ASP A 105 -9.05 12.57 11.34
N LYS A 106 -10.05 13.27 10.87
CA LYS A 106 -9.89 14.36 9.89
C LYS A 106 -9.03 15.51 10.43
N GLU A 107 -9.15 15.80 11.71
CA GLU A 107 -8.46 16.93 12.31
C GLU A 107 -7.11 16.56 12.93
N THR A 108 -7.07 15.46 13.68
CA THR A 108 -5.89 15.04 14.42
C THR A 108 -4.98 14.11 13.63
N LEU A 109 -5.49 13.47 12.59
CA LEU A 109 -4.86 12.37 11.84
C LEU A 109 -4.51 11.15 12.72
N LYS A 110 -5.13 11.03 13.90
CA LYS A 110 -4.98 9.83 14.72
C LYS A 110 -5.60 8.64 14.02
N LEU A 111 -4.95 7.50 14.15
CA LEU A 111 -5.44 6.26 13.58
C LEU A 111 -6.74 5.81 14.26
N ASP A 112 -7.77 5.61 13.44
CA ASP A 112 -9.01 4.99 13.87
C ASP A 112 -8.94 3.47 13.66
N ARG A 113 -8.72 3.04 12.43
CA ARG A 113 -8.58 1.61 12.10
C ARG A 113 -7.86 1.42 10.78
N ILE A 114 -7.34 0.20 10.61
CA ILE A 114 -6.78 -0.27 9.34
C ILE A 114 -7.59 -1.47 8.88
N ASN A 115 -8.00 -1.44 7.62
CA ASN A 115 -8.53 -2.60 6.93
C ASN A 115 -7.48 -3.07 5.94
N TYR A 116 -6.71 -4.10 6.32
CA TYR A 116 -5.63 -4.61 5.49
C TYR A 116 -6.15 -5.79 4.65
N ILE A 117 -6.09 -5.65 3.32
CA ILE A 117 -6.64 -6.61 2.39
C ILE A 117 -5.50 -7.31 1.69
N GLU A 118 -5.28 -8.57 2.06
CA GLU A 118 -4.28 -9.42 1.41
C GLU A 118 -4.77 -9.86 0.05
N ASN A 119 -3.86 -9.92 -0.91
CA ASN A 119 -4.14 -10.42 -2.25
C ASN A 119 -5.34 -9.72 -2.88
N ALA A 120 -5.33 -8.39 -2.80
CA ALA A 120 -6.46 -7.54 -3.16
C ALA A 120 -6.80 -7.59 -4.65
N PHE A 121 -5.83 -7.91 -5.50
CA PHE A 121 -6.09 -8.15 -6.91
C PHE A 121 -5.19 -9.27 -7.42
N ILE A 122 -5.77 -10.08 -8.30
CA ILE A 122 -5.08 -11.21 -8.91
C ILE A 122 -4.48 -10.77 -10.22
N ILE A 123 -3.21 -11.10 -10.41
CA ILE A 123 -2.53 -10.85 -11.68
C ILE A 123 -2.66 -12.10 -12.52
N ASN A 124 -3.33 -11.98 -13.63
CA ASN A 124 -3.28 -13.00 -14.68
C ASN A 124 -2.15 -12.59 -15.63
N LEU A 125 -1.04 -13.23 -15.41
CA LEU A 125 0.06 -13.12 -16.37
C LEU A 125 -0.20 -13.99 -17.58
#